data_47b15eed47cdc9796f1f7feb235a3db5
#
_entry.id   47b15eed47cdc9796f1f7feb235a3db5
#
_cell.length_a   1.000
_cell.length_b   1.000
_cell.length_c   1.000
_cell.angle_alpha   90.00
_cell.angle_beta   90.00
_cell.angle_gamma   90.00
#
_symmetry.space_group_name_H-M   'P 1'
#
loop_
_entity.id
_entity.type
_entity.pdbx_description
1 polymer ?
#
loop_
_entity_poly.entity_id
_entity_poly.type
_entity_poly.pdbx_seq_one_letter_code
_entity_poly.pdbx_strand_id
1 'polypeptide(L)'
;IGLTFLTPSGRMLARVVGESQGNVRLRKEQYRVSDNPEASCRAARNFIFGKVHNSRWVLERTLRDHALRVKADELRAASAHLQEQLKPLLAAESLVTLRGMEGEASACYFGVWDEMILNQKDAFRFDGRSRRPPLDRVNAALSMTYTLLTHDCASALESVGLDAYVGFMHRDRPGRTSLALDLMEELRAPLADRLVLTLINTRALQKTHFRTQPGGAVLLTDEGRKALLNAWQTKKKEEITHPYLKEKIPWGLIPYVQALLLARHLRGDLEAYPPFLWK
;
A
#
# COMPACT_ATOMS: atom_id res chain seq x y z
N ILE A 1 2.41 17.38 14.23
CA ILE A 1 3.55 16.87 13.43
C ILE A 1 3.99 15.57 14.10
N GLY A 2 3.89 14.44 13.40
CA GLY A 2 4.46 13.17 13.86
C GLY A 2 5.95 13.08 13.49
N LEU A 3 6.79 12.61 14.40
CA LEU A 3 8.21 12.37 14.17
C LEU A 3 8.50 10.89 14.40
N THR A 4 9.08 10.23 13.41
CA THR A 4 9.43 8.81 13.50
C THR A 4 10.93 8.62 13.26
N PHE A 5 11.59 7.92 14.17
CA PHE A 5 12.99 7.53 14.05
C PHE A 5 13.06 6.10 13.52
N LEU A 6 13.80 5.89 12.44
CA LEU A 6 13.97 4.59 11.80
C LEU A 6 15.44 4.16 11.82
N THR A 7 15.67 2.86 11.89
CA THR A 7 16.99 2.30 11.55
C THR A 7 17.29 2.49 10.06
N PRO A 8 18.55 2.33 9.62
CA PRO A 8 18.90 2.30 8.21
C PRO A 8 18.15 1.23 7.39
N SER A 9 17.68 0.16 8.03
CA SER A 9 16.87 -0.89 7.40
C SER A 9 15.35 -0.61 7.42
N GLY A 10 14.93 0.58 7.89
CA GLY A 10 13.52 0.97 7.96
C GLY A 10 12.75 0.46 9.19
N ARG A 11 13.42 -0.19 10.16
CA ARG A 11 12.78 -0.59 11.42
C ARG A 11 12.55 0.64 12.30
N MET A 12 11.34 0.78 12.84
CA MET A 12 11.02 1.84 13.78
C MET A 12 11.84 1.68 15.08
N LEU A 13 12.51 2.75 15.49
CA LEU A 13 13.21 2.88 16.77
C LEU A 13 12.35 3.58 17.81
N ALA A 14 11.77 4.71 17.42
CA ALA A 14 10.92 5.53 18.28
C ALA A 14 9.97 6.37 17.43
N ARG A 15 8.86 6.75 18.01
CA ARG A 15 7.92 7.70 17.42
C ARG A 15 7.46 8.69 18.49
N VAL A 16 7.49 9.96 18.15
CA VAL A 16 6.88 11.01 18.96
C VAL A 16 5.45 11.18 18.47
N VAL A 17 4.50 10.90 19.35
CA VAL A 17 3.07 11.13 19.12
C VAL A 17 2.59 12.16 20.11
N GLY A 18 1.69 13.02 19.68
CA GLY A 18 1.01 13.94 20.61
C GLY A 18 0.09 13.18 21.56
N GLU A 19 -0.50 13.91 22.51
CA GLU A 19 -1.49 13.37 23.44
C GLU A 19 -2.60 12.65 22.65
N SER A 20 -2.89 11.40 23.05
CA SER A 20 -3.99 10.64 22.48
C SER A 20 -5.31 11.18 23.01
N GLN A 21 -5.94 12.06 22.27
CA GLN A 21 -7.33 12.51 22.55
C GLN A 21 -8.36 11.44 22.13
N GLY A 22 -7.98 10.16 22.23
CA GLY A 22 -8.69 9.05 21.65
C GLY A 22 -10.11 8.92 22.14
N ASN A 23 -11.05 8.89 21.21
CA ASN A 23 -12.42 8.53 21.44
C ASN A 23 -12.51 7.05 21.89
N VAL A 24 -12.65 6.81 23.18
CA VAL A 24 -12.76 5.46 23.78
C VAL A 24 -13.90 4.65 23.14
N ARG A 25 -15.01 5.31 22.78
CA ARG A 25 -16.15 4.64 22.11
C ARG A 25 -15.77 4.13 20.74
N LEU A 26 -14.98 4.90 19.96
CA LEU A 26 -14.49 4.50 18.65
C LEU A 26 -13.58 3.28 18.74
N ARG A 27 -12.63 3.25 19.71
CA ARG A 27 -11.76 2.08 19.92
C ARG A 27 -12.54 0.84 20.35
N LYS A 28 -13.51 1.00 21.24
CA LYS A 28 -14.39 -0.10 21.64
C LYS A 28 -15.15 -0.69 20.44
N GLU A 29 -15.62 0.17 19.54
CA GLU A 29 -16.30 -0.29 18.33
C GLU A 29 -15.33 -0.98 17.37
N GLN A 30 -14.14 -0.42 17.16
CA GLN A 30 -13.08 -1.07 16.39
C GLN A 30 -12.80 -2.48 16.93
N TYR A 31 -12.67 -2.66 18.24
CA TYR A 31 -12.40 -3.97 18.85
C TYR A 31 -13.57 -4.93 18.65
N ARG A 32 -14.81 -4.49 18.83
CA ARG A 32 -16.00 -5.31 18.56
C ARG A 32 -16.06 -5.79 17.10
N VAL A 33 -15.74 -4.91 16.16
CA VAL A 33 -15.68 -5.29 14.73
C VAL A 33 -14.55 -6.27 14.50
N SER A 34 -13.37 -6.07 15.11
CA SER A 34 -12.22 -6.97 14.98
C SER A 34 -12.48 -8.36 15.59
N ASP A 35 -13.15 -8.43 16.72
CA ASP A 35 -13.49 -9.67 17.41
C ASP A 35 -14.61 -10.47 16.72
N ASN A 36 -15.38 -9.83 15.83
CA ASN A 36 -16.42 -10.47 15.06
C ASN A 36 -15.92 -10.81 13.64
N PRO A 37 -15.75 -12.10 13.28
CA PRO A 37 -15.22 -12.51 11.98
C PRO A 37 -16.00 -12.02 10.77
N GLU A 38 -17.34 -11.95 10.88
CA GLU A 38 -18.20 -11.47 9.78
C GLU A 38 -18.07 -9.95 9.59
N ALA A 39 -18.08 -9.20 10.71
CA ALA A 39 -17.90 -7.74 10.67
C ALA A 39 -16.50 -7.38 10.16
N SER A 40 -15.46 -8.09 10.63
CA SER A 40 -14.09 -7.98 10.12
C SER A 40 -14.01 -8.25 8.63
N CYS A 41 -14.68 -9.29 8.15
CA CYS A 41 -14.73 -9.61 6.72
C CYS A 41 -15.39 -8.49 5.92
N ARG A 42 -16.52 -7.95 6.39
CA ARG A 42 -17.19 -6.82 5.75
C ARG A 42 -16.30 -5.58 5.64
N ALA A 43 -15.57 -5.25 6.72
CA ALA A 43 -14.61 -4.13 6.69
C ALA A 43 -13.42 -4.40 5.76
N ALA A 44 -12.84 -5.61 5.83
CA ALA A 44 -11.67 -6.02 5.05
C ALA A 44 -11.94 -6.03 3.54
N ARG A 45 -13.16 -6.39 3.11
CA ARG A 45 -13.55 -6.38 1.67
C ARG A 45 -13.25 -5.05 1.00
N ASN A 46 -13.53 -3.94 1.68
CA ASN A 46 -13.34 -2.60 1.11
C ASN A 46 -11.85 -2.31 0.84
N PHE A 47 -10.96 -2.66 1.77
CA PHE A 47 -9.51 -2.48 1.58
C PHE A 47 -9.00 -3.33 0.41
N ILE A 48 -9.44 -4.60 0.32
CA ILE A 48 -9.00 -5.50 -0.74
C ILE A 48 -9.62 -5.13 -2.08
N PHE A 49 -10.88 -4.70 -2.11
CA PHE A 49 -11.49 -4.14 -3.30
C PHE A 49 -10.69 -2.94 -3.82
N GLY A 50 -10.36 -1.98 -2.95
CA GLY A 50 -9.51 -0.83 -3.28
C GLY A 50 -8.15 -1.25 -3.82
N LYS A 51 -7.51 -2.23 -3.19
CA LYS A 51 -6.24 -2.80 -3.65
C LYS A 51 -6.33 -3.34 -5.08
N VAL A 52 -7.28 -4.24 -5.35
CA VAL A 52 -7.42 -4.91 -6.65
C VAL A 52 -7.80 -3.89 -7.72
N HIS A 53 -8.76 -3.00 -7.43
CA HIS A 53 -9.14 -1.91 -8.32
C HIS A 53 -7.93 -1.05 -8.69
N ASN A 54 -7.15 -0.60 -7.72
CA ASN A 54 -6.02 0.30 -7.94
C ASN A 54 -4.85 -0.40 -8.66
N SER A 55 -4.61 -1.69 -8.35
CA SER A 55 -3.63 -2.50 -9.09
C SER A 55 -3.99 -2.59 -10.57
N ARG A 56 -5.25 -2.86 -10.87
CA ARG A 56 -5.76 -2.86 -12.25
C ARG A 56 -5.52 -1.50 -12.93
N TRP A 57 -5.84 -0.39 -12.26
CA TRP A 57 -5.66 0.94 -12.88
C TRP A 57 -4.19 1.32 -13.10
N VAL A 58 -3.25 0.76 -12.34
CA VAL A 58 -1.82 0.90 -12.65
C VAL A 58 -1.46 0.21 -13.96
N LEU A 59 -2.01 -1.00 -14.22
CA LEU A 59 -1.84 -1.69 -15.51
C LEU A 59 -2.48 -0.91 -16.65
N GLU A 60 -3.75 -0.46 -16.49
CA GLU A 60 -4.48 0.32 -17.49
C GLU A 60 -3.72 1.61 -17.88
N ARG A 61 -3.15 2.28 -16.89
CA ARG A 61 -2.36 3.48 -17.15
C ARG A 61 -1.09 3.17 -17.93
N THR A 62 -0.42 2.06 -17.61
CA THR A 62 0.76 1.62 -18.36
C THR A 62 0.39 1.29 -19.81
N LEU A 63 -0.72 0.60 -20.02
CA LEU A 63 -1.25 0.30 -21.36
C LEU A 63 -1.57 1.57 -22.14
N ARG A 64 -2.24 2.54 -21.51
CA ARG A 64 -2.58 3.82 -22.16
C ARG A 64 -1.34 4.61 -22.56
N ASP A 65 -0.36 4.70 -21.65
CA ASP A 65 0.77 5.61 -21.81
C ASP A 65 1.95 4.95 -22.57
N HIS A 66 2.04 3.59 -22.59
CA HIS A 66 3.22 2.87 -23.05
C HIS A 66 2.92 1.55 -23.81
N ALA A 67 1.75 1.40 -24.44
CA ALA A 67 1.33 0.15 -25.10
C ALA A 67 2.36 -0.45 -26.08
N LEU A 68 3.09 0.41 -26.80
CA LEU A 68 4.10 -0.02 -27.79
C LEU A 68 5.44 -0.47 -27.16
N ARG A 69 5.62 -0.29 -25.84
CA ARG A 69 6.88 -0.59 -25.14
C ARG A 69 6.78 -1.77 -24.18
N VAL A 70 5.58 -2.32 -24.01
CA VAL A 70 5.26 -3.39 -23.08
C VAL A 70 4.58 -4.55 -23.82
N LYS A 71 4.53 -5.72 -23.21
CA LYS A 71 3.70 -6.82 -23.70
C LYS A 71 2.22 -6.52 -23.40
N ALA A 72 1.62 -5.72 -24.26
CA ALA A 72 0.29 -5.16 -24.04
C ALA A 72 -0.78 -6.24 -23.80
N ASP A 73 -0.68 -7.40 -24.47
CA ASP A 73 -1.67 -8.47 -24.33
C ASP A 73 -1.60 -9.15 -22.96
N GLU A 74 -0.38 -9.33 -22.40
CA GLU A 74 -0.21 -9.86 -21.03
C GLU A 74 -0.81 -8.89 -19.98
N LEU A 75 -0.56 -7.58 -20.14
CA LEU A 75 -1.12 -6.58 -19.24
C LEU A 75 -2.64 -6.47 -19.37
N ARG A 76 -3.20 -6.57 -20.59
CA ARG A 76 -4.65 -6.58 -20.81
C ARG A 76 -5.32 -7.80 -20.17
N ALA A 77 -4.72 -8.99 -20.33
CA ALA A 77 -5.22 -10.21 -19.72
C ALA A 77 -5.21 -10.11 -18.18
N ALA A 78 -4.13 -9.61 -17.59
CA ALA A 78 -4.04 -9.38 -16.15
C ALA A 78 -5.07 -8.34 -15.67
N SER A 79 -5.24 -7.23 -16.40
CA SER A 79 -6.24 -6.21 -16.07
C SER A 79 -7.67 -6.76 -16.14
N ALA A 80 -8.00 -7.55 -17.15
CA ALA A 80 -9.31 -8.20 -17.30
C ALA A 80 -9.56 -9.17 -16.13
N HIS A 81 -8.59 -10.01 -15.79
CA HIS A 81 -8.69 -10.93 -14.66
C HIS A 81 -8.93 -10.19 -13.32
N LEU A 82 -8.18 -9.11 -13.05
CA LEU A 82 -8.40 -8.28 -11.86
C LEU A 82 -9.80 -7.63 -11.86
N GLN A 83 -10.31 -7.23 -13.02
CA GLN A 83 -11.67 -6.68 -13.14
C GLN A 83 -12.74 -7.71 -12.79
N GLU A 84 -12.57 -8.96 -13.24
CA GLU A 84 -13.51 -10.06 -12.97
C GLU A 84 -13.55 -10.40 -11.47
N GLN A 85 -12.46 -10.25 -10.75
CA GLN A 85 -12.39 -10.53 -9.32
C GLN A 85 -13.11 -9.48 -8.45
N LEU A 86 -13.36 -8.25 -8.92
CA LEU A 86 -13.93 -7.17 -8.11
C LEU A 86 -15.32 -7.50 -7.55
N LYS A 87 -16.21 -8.08 -8.35
CA LYS A 87 -17.55 -8.43 -7.89
C LYS A 87 -17.56 -9.60 -6.89
N PRO A 88 -16.86 -10.71 -7.14
CA PRO A 88 -16.71 -11.79 -6.15
C PRO A 88 -16.09 -11.34 -4.83
N LEU A 89 -15.13 -10.42 -4.84
CA LEU A 89 -14.51 -9.88 -3.61
C LEU A 89 -15.55 -9.25 -2.68
N LEU A 90 -16.49 -8.50 -3.21
CA LEU A 90 -17.56 -7.89 -2.42
C LEU A 90 -18.56 -8.93 -1.85
N ALA A 91 -18.64 -10.10 -2.46
CA ALA A 91 -19.49 -11.20 -2.02
C ALA A 91 -18.78 -12.18 -1.08
N ALA A 92 -17.47 -12.00 -0.79
CA ALA A 92 -16.73 -12.92 0.08
C ALA A 92 -17.31 -12.92 1.50
N GLU A 93 -17.67 -14.06 2.05
CA GLU A 93 -18.31 -14.21 3.36
C GLU A 93 -17.33 -14.54 4.47
N SER A 94 -16.08 -14.88 4.13
CA SER A 94 -15.07 -15.23 5.11
C SER A 94 -13.72 -14.57 4.83
N LEU A 95 -12.98 -14.27 5.90
CA LEU A 95 -11.60 -13.77 5.79
C LEU A 95 -10.65 -14.77 5.13
N VAL A 96 -10.94 -16.07 5.20
CA VAL A 96 -10.14 -17.12 4.55
C VAL A 96 -10.30 -17.01 3.03
N THR A 97 -11.54 -16.95 2.55
CA THR A 97 -11.86 -16.75 1.13
C THR A 97 -11.27 -15.43 0.64
N LEU A 98 -11.47 -14.34 1.39
CA LEU A 98 -10.97 -13.01 1.01
C LEU A 98 -9.44 -12.99 0.88
N ARG A 99 -8.71 -13.67 1.78
CA ARG A 99 -7.24 -13.81 1.68
C ARG A 99 -6.79 -14.63 0.47
N GLY A 100 -7.54 -15.68 0.13
CA GLY A 100 -7.28 -16.47 -1.08
C GLY A 100 -7.38 -15.60 -2.33
N MET A 101 -8.48 -14.84 -2.46
CA MET A 101 -8.72 -13.92 -3.57
C MET A 101 -7.68 -12.80 -3.63
N GLU A 102 -7.30 -12.23 -2.47
CA GLU A 102 -6.24 -11.22 -2.39
C GLU A 102 -4.90 -11.77 -2.87
N GLY A 103 -4.56 -13.01 -2.47
CA GLY A 103 -3.35 -13.69 -2.89
C GLY A 103 -3.29 -13.93 -4.40
N GLU A 104 -4.40 -14.40 -4.98
CA GLU A 104 -4.55 -14.61 -6.42
C GLU A 104 -4.42 -13.28 -7.20
N ALA A 105 -5.14 -12.24 -6.79
CA ALA A 105 -5.04 -10.91 -7.38
C ALA A 105 -3.62 -10.33 -7.30
N SER A 106 -2.96 -10.52 -6.16
CA SER A 106 -1.56 -10.10 -5.98
C SER A 106 -0.61 -10.88 -6.89
N ALA A 107 -0.78 -12.19 -7.04
CA ALA A 107 0.02 -13.02 -7.94
C ALA A 107 -0.16 -12.59 -9.40
N CYS A 108 -1.40 -12.35 -9.83
CA CYS A 108 -1.72 -11.83 -11.16
C CYS A 108 -1.04 -10.48 -11.42
N TYR A 109 -1.20 -9.50 -10.53
CA TYR A 109 -0.62 -8.17 -10.67
C TYR A 109 0.91 -8.21 -10.71
N PHE A 110 1.54 -8.91 -9.77
CA PHE A 110 2.99 -9.00 -9.71
C PHE A 110 3.59 -9.91 -10.80
N GLY A 111 2.81 -10.81 -11.38
CA GLY A 111 3.23 -11.65 -12.50
C GLY A 111 3.56 -10.87 -13.77
N VAL A 112 2.92 -9.71 -13.97
CA VAL A 112 3.18 -8.83 -15.13
C VAL A 112 3.94 -7.55 -14.76
N TRP A 113 4.39 -7.41 -13.53
CA TRP A 113 4.96 -6.16 -13.01
C TRP A 113 6.28 -5.77 -13.68
N ASP A 114 7.10 -6.76 -14.09
CA ASP A 114 8.38 -6.52 -14.79
C ASP A 114 8.17 -5.79 -16.13
N GLU A 115 7.04 -6.00 -16.79
CA GLU A 115 6.71 -5.33 -18.05
C GLU A 115 6.59 -3.80 -17.89
N MET A 116 6.23 -3.32 -16.68
CA MET A 116 6.13 -1.89 -16.39
C MET A 116 7.49 -1.22 -16.15
N ILE A 117 8.57 -1.99 -16.07
CA ILE A 117 9.95 -1.48 -16.04
C ILE A 117 10.37 -1.18 -17.47
N LEU A 118 10.37 0.11 -17.83
CA LEU A 118 10.62 0.56 -19.19
C LEU A 118 12.08 0.93 -19.46
N ASN A 119 12.85 1.17 -18.38
CA ASN A 119 14.26 1.55 -18.43
C ASN A 119 15.07 0.71 -17.45
N GLN A 120 16.38 0.54 -17.74
CA GLN A 120 17.33 -0.13 -16.84
C GLN A 120 16.95 -1.61 -16.57
N LYS A 121 16.30 -2.32 -17.52
CA LYS A 121 15.86 -3.72 -17.35
C LYS A 121 16.99 -4.66 -16.91
N ASP A 122 18.21 -4.46 -17.40
CA ASP A 122 19.39 -5.27 -17.00
C ASP A 122 19.74 -5.11 -15.51
N ALA A 123 19.43 -3.95 -14.93
CA ALA A 123 19.72 -3.65 -13.54
C ALA A 123 18.53 -3.89 -12.59
N PHE A 124 17.32 -3.78 -13.09
CA PHE A 124 16.07 -3.84 -12.33
C PHE A 124 15.14 -4.92 -12.89
N ARG A 125 15.57 -6.16 -12.85
CA ARG A 125 14.72 -7.31 -13.15
C ARG A 125 13.86 -7.65 -11.95
N PHE A 126 12.60 -8.00 -12.20
CA PHE A 126 11.63 -8.38 -11.18
C PHE A 126 11.01 -9.75 -11.50
N ASP A 127 11.39 -10.77 -10.75
CA ASP A 127 10.91 -12.14 -10.92
C ASP A 127 9.82 -12.52 -9.88
N GLY A 128 9.16 -11.52 -9.28
CA GLY A 128 8.13 -11.71 -8.25
C GLY A 128 8.49 -11.12 -6.89
N ARG A 129 7.55 -11.17 -5.93
CA ARG A 129 7.73 -10.55 -4.62
C ARG A 129 8.57 -11.40 -3.67
N SER A 130 9.74 -10.87 -3.28
CA SER A 130 10.55 -11.34 -2.15
C SER A 130 10.60 -10.27 -1.06
N ARG A 131 10.39 -10.66 0.21
CA ARG A 131 10.18 -9.67 1.28
C ARG A 131 11.22 -9.73 2.41
N ARG A 132 11.63 -10.91 2.81
CA ARG A 132 12.48 -11.10 4.00
C ARG A 132 13.47 -12.22 3.76
N PRO A 133 14.62 -11.92 3.22
CA PRO A 133 15.06 -10.61 2.72
C PRO A 133 14.55 -10.30 1.30
N PRO A 134 14.61 -9.02 0.85
CA PRO A 134 14.46 -8.70 -0.58
C PRO A 134 15.66 -9.23 -1.36
N LEU A 135 15.42 -9.91 -2.47
CA LEU A 135 16.47 -10.61 -3.26
C LEU A 135 16.89 -9.85 -4.53
N ASP A 136 16.20 -8.79 -4.86
CA ASP A 136 16.47 -7.91 -5.99
C ASP A 136 16.26 -6.43 -5.63
N ARG A 137 16.69 -5.53 -6.53
CA ARG A 137 16.65 -4.08 -6.31
C ARG A 137 15.24 -3.52 -6.27
N VAL A 138 14.33 -4.08 -7.08
CA VAL A 138 12.92 -3.68 -7.10
C VAL A 138 12.26 -4.02 -5.77
N ASN A 139 12.46 -5.27 -5.30
CA ASN A 139 11.94 -5.71 -4.01
C ASN A 139 12.52 -4.93 -2.83
N ALA A 140 13.80 -4.52 -2.91
CA ALA A 140 14.41 -3.65 -1.89
C ALA A 140 13.75 -2.26 -1.86
N ALA A 141 13.53 -1.64 -3.02
CA ALA A 141 12.86 -0.35 -3.14
C ALA A 141 11.39 -0.43 -2.68
N LEU A 142 10.63 -1.43 -3.14
CA LEU A 142 9.25 -1.66 -2.72
C LEU A 142 9.13 -1.89 -1.21
N SER A 143 10.03 -2.69 -0.62
CA SER A 143 10.00 -2.97 0.82
C SER A 143 10.22 -1.72 1.66
N MET A 144 11.17 -0.85 1.25
CA MET A 144 11.39 0.44 1.92
C MET A 144 10.17 1.36 1.77
N THR A 145 9.63 1.48 0.56
CA THR A 145 8.47 2.35 0.30
C THR A 145 7.22 1.87 1.06
N TYR A 146 7.00 0.56 1.14
CA TYR A 146 5.91 -0.01 1.93
C TYR A 146 6.09 0.23 3.44
N THR A 147 7.33 0.21 3.93
CA THR A 147 7.61 0.57 5.31
C THR A 147 7.23 2.02 5.59
N LEU A 148 7.60 2.95 4.70
CA LEU A 148 7.21 4.37 4.82
C LEU A 148 5.69 4.54 4.81
N LEU A 149 5.00 3.88 3.87
CA LEU A 149 3.54 3.93 3.77
C LEU A 149 2.87 3.35 5.02
N THR A 150 3.39 2.24 5.57
CA THR A 150 2.87 1.64 6.82
C THR A 150 2.96 2.63 7.98
N HIS A 151 4.09 3.36 8.11
CA HIS A 151 4.26 4.37 9.15
C HIS A 151 3.33 5.57 8.96
N ASP A 152 3.13 6.03 7.73
CA ASP A 152 2.17 7.09 7.43
C ASP A 152 0.73 6.65 7.78
N CYS A 153 0.33 5.42 7.42
CA CYS A 153 -0.98 4.86 7.78
C CYS A 153 -1.15 4.69 9.30
N ALA A 154 -0.14 4.17 10.01
CA ALA A 154 -0.21 4.02 11.46
C ALA A 154 -0.36 5.37 12.15
N SER A 155 0.42 6.39 11.75
CA SER A 155 0.31 7.73 12.28
C SER A 155 -1.06 8.36 12.00
N ALA A 156 -1.63 8.12 10.82
CA ALA A 156 -2.96 8.58 10.43
C ALA A 156 -4.06 7.96 11.30
N LEU A 157 -4.03 6.65 11.49
CA LEU A 157 -5.00 5.92 12.33
C LEU A 157 -4.99 6.41 13.78
N GLU A 158 -3.81 6.55 14.35
CA GLU A 158 -3.67 7.04 15.73
C GLU A 158 -4.14 8.48 15.89
N SER A 159 -3.90 9.34 14.88
CA SER A 159 -4.34 10.75 14.94
C SER A 159 -5.85 10.92 14.92
N VAL A 160 -6.61 9.92 14.43
CA VAL A 160 -8.09 9.92 14.49
C VAL A 160 -8.63 9.10 15.65
N GLY A 161 -7.76 8.55 16.51
CA GLY A 161 -8.12 7.81 17.71
C GLY A 161 -8.35 6.31 17.52
N LEU A 162 -7.97 5.74 16.36
CA LEU A 162 -7.97 4.30 16.12
C LEU A 162 -6.67 3.65 16.61
N ASP A 163 -6.75 2.38 16.98
CA ASP A 163 -5.59 1.56 17.31
C ASP A 163 -4.99 0.96 16.01
N ALA A 164 -3.77 1.36 15.68
CA ALA A 164 -3.09 0.89 14.47
C ALA A 164 -2.74 -0.61 14.51
N TYR A 165 -2.76 -1.24 15.68
CA TYR A 165 -2.38 -2.65 15.85
C TYR A 165 -3.54 -3.62 15.69
N VAL A 166 -4.78 -3.22 15.93
CA VAL A 166 -5.98 -4.06 15.86
C VAL A 166 -6.62 -3.94 14.47
N GLY A 167 -6.36 -4.94 13.62
CA GLY A 167 -6.81 -4.99 12.23
C GLY A 167 -8.07 -5.82 12.01
N PHE A 168 -8.55 -5.83 10.77
CA PHE A 168 -9.70 -6.61 10.33
C PHE A 168 -9.28 -7.78 9.44
N MET A 169 -8.41 -7.56 8.47
CA MET A 169 -7.88 -8.61 7.58
C MET A 169 -6.60 -9.24 8.12
N HIS A 170 -5.66 -8.41 8.52
CA HIS A 170 -4.41 -8.88 9.09
C HIS A 170 -4.62 -9.30 10.54
N ARG A 171 -4.26 -10.56 10.87
CA ARG A 171 -4.37 -11.06 12.25
C ARG A 171 -3.43 -10.30 13.17
N ASP A 172 -3.87 -10.09 14.39
CA ASP A 172 -3.08 -9.49 15.45
C ASP A 172 -1.86 -10.35 15.77
N ARG A 173 -0.73 -9.67 15.88
CA ARG A 173 0.55 -10.26 16.31
C ARG A 173 1.31 -9.20 17.10
N PRO A 174 2.03 -9.57 18.17
CA PRO A 174 2.86 -8.62 18.91
C PRO A 174 3.77 -7.80 17.99
N GLY A 175 3.72 -6.48 18.12
CA GLY A 175 4.53 -5.56 17.32
C GLY A 175 4.10 -5.36 15.86
N ARG A 176 2.95 -5.92 15.43
CA ARG A 176 2.43 -5.77 14.07
C ARG A 176 1.31 -4.73 14.04
N THR A 177 1.49 -3.69 13.27
CA THR A 177 0.48 -2.64 13.04
C THR A 177 -0.58 -3.14 12.03
N SER A 178 -1.45 -4.07 12.47
CA SER A 178 -2.36 -4.82 11.60
C SER A 178 -3.35 -3.93 10.86
N LEU A 179 -3.97 -2.93 11.51
CA LEU A 179 -4.89 -2.00 10.84
C LEU A 179 -4.15 -1.06 9.86
N ALA A 180 -2.92 -0.65 10.18
CA ALA A 180 -2.13 0.13 9.23
C ALA A 180 -1.79 -0.67 7.97
N LEU A 181 -1.56 -1.99 8.12
CA LEU A 181 -1.37 -2.89 6.98
C LEU A 181 -2.67 -3.07 6.18
N ASP A 182 -3.83 -3.10 6.84
CA ASP A 182 -5.13 -3.14 6.15
C ASP A 182 -5.37 -1.87 5.34
N LEU A 183 -5.23 -0.70 5.98
CA LEU A 183 -5.45 0.59 5.35
C LEU A 183 -4.51 0.85 4.17
N MET A 184 -3.24 0.45 4.28
CA MET A 184 -2.27 0.67 3.21
C MET A 184 -2.55 -0.15 1.94
N GLU A 185 -3.35 -1.23 2.01
CA GLU A 185 -3.59 -2.09 0.86
C GLU A 185 -4.15 -1.30 -0.34
N GLU A 186 -5.08 -0.40 -0.11
CA GLU A 186 -5.66 0.44 -1.16
C GLU A 186 -4.69 1.51 -1.71
N LEU A 187 -3.62 1.83 -0.98
CA LEU A 187 -2.65 2.86 -1.36
C LEU A 187 -1.35 2.29 -1.97
N ARG A 188 -1.12 0.98 -1.88
CA ARG A 188 0.11 0.35 -2.39
C ARG A 188 0.34 0.64 -3.87
N ALA A 189 -0.59 0.22 -4.71
CA ALA A 189 -0.44 0.34 -6.14
C ALA A 189 -0.37 1.81 -6.62
N PRO A 190 -1.32 2.70 -6.27
CA PRO A 190 -1.35 4.05 -6.81
C PRO A 190 -0.27 4.98 -6.24
N LEU A 191 0.24 4.73 -5.04
CA LEU A 191 1.24 5.58 -4.41
C LEU A 191 2.63 4.92 -4.38
N ALA A 192 2.77 3.76 -3.74
CA ALA A 192 4.08 3.15 -3.50
C ALA A 192 4.67 2.49 -4.75
N ASP A 193 3.92 1.62 -5.42
CA ASP A 193 4.41 0.88 -6.59
C ASP A 193 4.72 1.83 -7.75
N ARG A 194 3.80 2.77 -8.01
CA ARG A 194 4.01 3.79 -9.05
C ARG A 194 5.20 4.68 -8.76
N LEU A 195 5.44 5.05 -7.50
CA LEU A 195 6.64 5.81 -7.15
C LEU A 195 7.89 5.03 -7.51
N VAL A 196 7.98 3.75 -7.10
CA VAL A 196 9.15 2.90 -7.40
C VAL A 196 9.35 2.75 -8.92
N LEU A 197 8.28 2.46 -9.67
CA LEU A 197 8.33 2.40 -11.13
C LEU A 197 8.82 3.71 -11.75
N THR A 198 8.31 4.84 -11.26
CA THR A 198 8.73 6.17 -11.74
C THR A 198 10.22 6.39 -11.48
N LEU A 199 10.71 6.10 -10.27
CA LEU A 199 12.12 6.29 -9.92
C LEU A 199 13.07 5.42 -10.75
N ILE A 200 12.67 4.19 -11.07
CA ILE A 200 13.43 3.31 -11.95
C ILE A 200 13.38 3.84 -13.40
N ASN A 201 12.20 4.14 -13.90
CA ASN A 201 12.00 4.51 -15.30
C ASN A 201 12.57 5.88 -15.64
N THR A 202 12.65 6.81 -14.67
CA THR A 202 13.32 8.12 -14.81
C THR A 202 14.80 8.10 -14.45
N ARG A 203 15.36 6.92 -14.06
CA ARG A 203 16.74 6.75 -13.60
C ARG A 203 17.10 7.54 -12.34
N ALA A 204 16.11 7.96 -11.54
CA ALA A 204 16.33 8.55 -10.23
C ALA A 204 16.84 7.51 -9.22
N LEU A 205 16.44 6.24 -9.36
CA LEU A 205 17.12 5.11 -8.75
C LEU A 205 17.97 4.38 -9.80
N GLN A 206 19.22 4.07 -9.45
CA GLN A 206 20.21 3.42 -10.30
C GLN A 206 20.81 2.22 -9.58
N LYS A 207 21.48 1.32 -10.33
CA LYS A 207 22.17 0.13 -9.79
C LYS A 207 23.11 0.46 -8.61
N THR A 208 23.82 1.59 -8.68
CA THR A 208 24.75 2.07 -7.66
C THR A 208 24.09 2.42 -6.32
N HIS A 209 22.78 2.66 -6.32
CA HIS A 209 22.00 2.92 -5.10
C HIS A 209 21.68 1.65 -4.29
N PHE A 210 22.21 0.50 -4.69
CA PHE A 210 21.95 -0.78 -4.05
C PHE A 210 23.23 -1.56 -3.83
N ARG A 211 23.26 -2.36 -2.77
CA ARG A 211 24.32 -3.32 -2.48
C ARG A 211 23.74 -4.69 -2.18
N THR A 212 24.39 -5.74 -2.67
CA THR A 212 24.03 -7.12 -2.35
C THR A 212 24.90 -7.57 -1.17
N GLN A 213 24.27 -8.17 -0.17
CA GLN A 213 24.98 -8.77 0.97
C GLN A 213 25.44 -10.20 0.64
N PRO A 214 26.41 -10.76 1.38
CA PRO A 214 26.88 -12.15 1.15
C PRO A 214 25.77 -13.21 1.17
N GLY A 215 24.67 -12.98 1.94
CA GLY A 215 23.49 -13.85 1.99
C GLY A 215 22.46 -13.60 0.86
N GLY A 216 22.81 -12.86 -0.20
CA GLY A 216 21.94 -12.60 -1.34
C GLY A 216 20.92 -11.47 -1.11
N ALA A 217 20.80 -10.95 0.10
CA ALA A 217 19.89 -9.82 0.39
C ALA A 217 20.34 -8.54 -0.31
N VAL A 218 19.42 -7.85 -0.96
CA VAL A 218 19.68 -6.56 -1.60
C VAL A 218 19.18 -5.43 -0.72
N LEU A 219 20.05 -4.48 -0.40
CA LEU A 219 19.73 -3.31 0.43
C LEU A 219 20.05 -2.01 -0.32
N LEU A 220 19.32 -0.95 0.00
CA LEU A 220 19.64 0.41 -0.44
C LEU A 220 20.94 0.90 0.26
N THR A 221 21.81 1.58 -0.48
CA THR A 221 22.91 2.38 0.07
C THR A 221 22.36 3.63 0.77
N ASP A 222 23.22 4.42 1.42
CA ASP A 222 22.78 5.69 2.04
C ASP A 222 22.28 6.68 0.99
N GLU A 223 22.95 6.76 -0.15
CA GLU A 223 22.56 7.58 -1.29
C GLU A 223 21.21 7.10 -1.85
N GLY A 224 21.04 5.78 -2.02
CA GLY A 224 19.79 5.18 -2.49
C GLY A 224 18.61 5.45 -1.52
N ARG A 225 18.85 5.34 -0.22
CA ARG A 225 17.84 5.70 0.80
C ARG A 225 17.48 7.19 0.73
N LYS A 226 18.49 8.06 0.64
CA LYS A 226 18.26 9.52 0.53
C LYS A 226 17.48 9.87 -0.73
N ALA A 227 17.81 9.27 -1.87
CA ALA A 227 17.09 9.48 -3.12
C ALA A 227 15.61 9.05 -3.01
N LEU A 228 15.34 7.86 -2.46
CA LEU A 228 13.98 7.35 -2.27
C LEU A 228 13.20 8.18 -1.25
N LEU A 229 13.79 8.58 -0.11
CA LEU A 229 13.14 9.39 0.91
C LEU A 229 12.79 10.78 0.37
N ASN A 230 13.69 11.43 -0.37
CA ASN A 230 13.42 12.72 -0.98
C ASN A 230 12.26 12.62 -2.00
N ALA A 231 12.26 11.58 -2.82
CA ALA A 231 11.18 11.34 -3.78
C ALA A 231 9.84 11.06 -3.07
N TRP A 232 9.84 10.30 -1.96
CA TRP A 232 8.67 10.07 -1.13
C TRP A 232 8.10 11.37 -0.59
N GLN A 233 8.96 12.24 -0.01
CA GLN A 233 8.52 13.53 0.51
C GLN A 233 8.02 14.48 -0.58
N THR A 234 8.64 14.46 -1.76
CA THR A 234 8.17 15.22 -2.92
C THR A 234 6.80 14.72 -3.36
N LYS A 235 6.64 13.39 -3.49
CA LYS A 235 5.36 12.77 -3.88
C LYS A 235 4.24 13.12 -2.90
N LYS A 236 4.52 13.17 -1.62
CA LYS A 236 3.52 13.53 -0.59
C LYS A 236 3.00 14.96 -0.72
N LYS A 237 3.73 15.86 -1.37
CA LYS A 237 3.30 17.25 -1.62
C LYS A 237 2.44 17.41 -2.88
N GLU A 238 2.50 16.46 -3.80
CA GLU A 238 1.68 16.50 -5.01
C GLU A 238 0.19 16.34 -4.66
N GLU A 239 -0.64 17.14 -5.32
CA GLU A 239 -2.09 17.09 -5.15
C GLU A 239 -2.74 16.01 -6.03
N ILE A 240 -3.81 15.43 -5.51
CA ILE A 240 -4.71 14.52 -6.23
C ILE A 240 -6.15 14.87 -5.88
N THR A 241 -7.06 14.75 -6.85
CA THR A 241 -8.48 14.82 -6.53
C THR A 241 -8.93 13.54 -5.87
N HIS A 242 -9.37 13.63 -4.61
CA HIS A 242 -9.83 12.47 -3.84
C HIS A 242 -11.07 11.85 -4.49
N PRO A 243 -11.08 10.52 -4.78
CA PRO A 243 -12.14 9.90 -5.56
C PRO A 243 -13.55 10.03 -4.97
N TYR A 244 -13.65 9.98 -3.64
CA TYR A 244 -14.92 10.08 -2.92
C TYR A 244 -15.28 11.53 -2.58
N LEU A 245 -14.36 12.30 -2.00
CA LEU A 245 -14.63 13.68 -1.55
C LEU A 245 -14.69 14.69 -2.70
N LYS A 246 -14.10 14.39 -3.86
CA LYS A 246 -13.97 15.30 -5.03
C LYS A 246 -13.16 16.56 -4.74
N GLU A 247 -12.36 16.54 -3.70
CA GLU A 247 -11.49 17.64 -3.28
C GLU A 247 -10.04 17.36 -3.66
N LYS A 248 -9.27 18.43 -3.92
CA LYS A 248 -7.82 18.34 -4.14
C LYS A 248 -7.12 18.19 -2.80
N ILE A 249 -6.39 17.12 -2.64
CA ILE A 249 -5.72 16.75 -1.39
C ILE A 249 -4.29 16.32 -1.71
N PRO A 250 -3.26 16.76 -0.96
CA PRO A 250 -1.92 16.22 -1.09
C PRO A 250 -1.87 14.73 -0.79
N TRP A 251 -1.08 13.97 -1.57
CA TRP A 251 -0.91 12.53 -1.35
C TRP A 251 -0.55 12.17 0.09
N GLY A 252 0.23 13.01 0.75
CA GLY A 252 0.63 12.80 2.13
C GLY A 252 -0.52 12.86 3.15
N LEU A 253 -1.65 13.45 2.79
CA LEU A 253 -2.85 13.49 3.63
C LEU A 253 -3.87 12.37 3.30
N ILE A 254 -3.69 11.64 2.21
CA ILE A 254 -4.63 10.57 1.83
C ILE A 254 -4.76 9.51 2.95
N PRO A 255 -3.67 9.00 3.57
CA PRO A 255 -3.82 8.07 4.70
C PRO A 255 -4.66 8.63 5.85
N TYR A 256 -4.51 9.93 6.17
CA TYR A 256 -5.30 10.60 7.20
C TYR A 256 -6.80 10.69 6.83
N VAL A 257 -7.09 11.08 5.60
CA VAL A 257 -8.47 11.17 5.09
C VAL A 257 -9.14 9.80 5.12
N GLN A 258 -8.45 8.76 4.68
CA GLN A 258 -8.98 7.40 4.71
C GLN A 258 -9.16 6.88 6.14
N ALA A 259 -8.24 7.17 7.05
CA ALA A 259 -8.40 6.87 8.47
C ALA A 259 -9.61 7.60 9.08
N LEU A 260 -9.84 8.87 8.71
CA LEU A 260 -11.01 9.64 9.14
C LEU A 260 -12.32 9.06 8.61
N LEU A 261 -12.37 8.65 7.33
CA LEU A 261 -13.53 7.99 6.73
C LEU A 261 -13.83 6.64 7.39
N LEU A 262 -12.78 5.88 7.72
CA LEU A 262 -12.92 4.63 8.48
C LEU A 262 -13.46 4.89 9.90
N ALA A 263 -12.96 5.90 10.59
CA ALA A 263 -13.45 6.27 11.91
C ALA A 263 -14.93 6.71 11.88
N ARG A 264 -15.34 7.43 10.84
CA ARG A 264 -16.76 7.82 10.64
C ARG A 264 -17.65 6.61 10.37
N HIS A 265 -17.16 5.66 9.55
CA HIS A 265 -17.91 4.41 9.32
C HIS A 265 -18.07 3.60 10.62
N LEU A 266 -17.00 3.42 11.39
CA LEU A 266 -17.07 2.70 12.67
C LEU A 266 -17.98 3.36 13.70
N ARG A 267 -18.17 4.68 13.65
CA ARG A 267 -19.13 5.41 14.49
C ARG A 267 -20.57 5.33 14.01
N GLY A 268 -20.81 4.82 12.79
CA GLY A 268 -22.11 4.81 12.15
C GLY A 268 -22.48 6.14 11.44
N ASP A 269 -21.53 7.08 11.30
CA ASP A 269 -21.75 8.34 10.56
C ASP A 269 -21.76 8.11 9.03
N LEU A 270 -21.25 6.98 8.57
CA LEU A 270 -21.26 6.52 7.17
C LEU A 270 -21.77 5.08 7.12
N GLU A 271 -22.69 4.80 6.21
CA GLU A 271 -23.23 3.47 6.00
C GLU A 271 -22.13 2.45 5.59
N ALA A 272 -21.23 2.87 4.73
CA ALA A 272 -20.10 2.04 4.29
C ALA A 272 -18.79 2.85 4.28
N TYR A 273 -17.66 2.18 4.50
CA TYR A 273 -16.34 2.75 4.28
C TYR A 273 -16.06 2.90 2.78
N PRO A 274 -15.83 4.13 2.27
CA PRO A 274 -15.48 4.34 0.87
C PRO A 274 -13.98 4.12 0.65
N PRO A 275 -13.55 3.03 -0.02
CA PRO A 275 -12.15 2.83 -0.31
C PRO A 275 -11.61 3.88 -1.29
N PHE A 276 -10.29 4.09 -1.27
CA PHE A 276 -9.62 4.99 -2.20
C PHE A 276 -9.54 4.36 -3.59
N LEU A 277 -10.42 4.74 -4.50
CA LEU A 277 -10.52 4.19 -5.86
C LEU A 277 -9.86 5.14 -6.88
N TRP A 278 -8.56 4.98 -7.06
CA TRP A 278 -7.78 5.77 -8.00
C TRP A 278 -8.06 5.39 -9.47
N LYS A 279 -8.04 6.40 -10.37
CA LYS A 279 -8.16 6.25 -11.84
C LYS A 279 -7.10 7.07 -12.58
#